data_a7e53ccfa8bcd496d5180b0593cccc47
#
_entry.id   a7e53ccfa8bcd496d5180b0593cccc47
#
_cell.length_a   1.000
_cell.length_b   1.000
_cell.length_c   1.000
_cell.angle_alpha   90.00
_cell.angle_beta   90.00
_cell.angle_gamma   90.00
#
_symmetry.space_group_name_H-M   'P 1'
#
loop_
_entity.id
_entity.type
_entity.pdbx_description
1 polymer ?
#
loop_
_entity_poly.entity_id
_entity_poly.type
_entity_poly.pdbx_seq_one_letter_code
_entity_poly.pdbx_strand_id
1 'polypeptide(L)'
;MDCVACGSAAVTERPDLTAQGYRRFRCRDCGKEFNERSGGQLNRAQYPSDVIALVVLWRLRYRLTLRDLAEMFLVRGIVFSHEAVREWEAKLAPLLAGELRRRRRGRGGARGRHWHVDETYLKVRGRWCYLYRAIDRNGDLVDTMLSEHRDMAAAQAFFRSAKAATGVTPDRVTTDGHGSYPRAIRAVLGRRVVHRTNAYKNVWPAPSASTSTIQSDQSTPTYPVSGHDPGQDGDPRVPVRDGARRRGPCRRTRCECRP
;
A
#
# COMPACT_ATOMS: atom_id res chain seq x y z
N MET A 1 -11.34 17.40 18.16
CA MET A 1 -10.48 16.20 18.29
C MET A 1 -10.62 15.67 19.69
N ASP A 2 -11.00 14.41 19.86
CA ASP A 2 -11.27 13.85 21.18
C ASP A 2 -10.04 13.15 21.75
N CYS A 3 -9.96 13.05 23.06
CA CYS A 3 -8.84 12.39 23.73
C CYS A 3 -8.77 10.90 23.36
N VAL A 4 -7.62 10.44 22.88
CA VAL A 4 -7.39 9.04 22.48
C VAL A 4 -7.43 8.05 23.65
N ALA A 5 -7.42 8.53 24.90
CA ALA A 5 -7.41 7.67 26.07
C ALA A 5 -8.79 7.61 26.78
N CYS A 6 -9.49 8.73 26.94
CA CYS A 6 -10.77 8.79 27.67
C CYS A 6 -11.95 9.25 26.81
N GLY A 7 -11.74 9.63 25.53
CA GLY A 7 -12.80 10.10 24.65
C GLY A 7 -13.33 11.51 24.94
N SER A 8 -12.76 12.23 25.91
CA SER A 8 -13.20 13.58 26.28
C SER A 8 -12.90 14.60 25.17
N ALA A 9 -13.83 15.52 24.93
CA ALA A 9 -13.64 16.67 24.04
C ALA A 9 -12.85 17.82 24.71
N ALA A 10 -12.60 17.75 26.02
CA ALA A 10 -11.87 18.77 26.77
C ALA A 10 -10.35 18.70 26.50
N VAL A 11 -9.96 19.01 25.27
CA VAL A 11 -8.58 18.93 24.76
C VAL A 11 -8.03 20.33 24.52
N THR A 12 -6.78 20.56 24.95
CA THR A 12 -6.05 21.83 24.74
C THR A 12 -4.88 21.53 23.80
N GLU A 13 -4.71 22.34 22.75
CA GLU A 13 -3.55 22.30 21.89
C GLU A 13 -2.35 22.95 22.58
N ARG A 14 -1.17 22.33 22.42
CA ARG A 14 0.10 22.84 22.95
C ARG A 14 0.78 23.69 21.88
N PRO A 15 1.51 24.73 22.24
CA PRO A 15 2.22 25.58 21.28
C PRO A 15 3.40 24.89 20.61
N ASP A 16 3.94 23.83 21.22
CA ASP A 16 5.07 23.08 20.74
C ASP A 16 4.64 21.93 19.80
N LEU A 17 5.44 21.69 18.76
CA LEU A 17 5.27 20.58 17.82
C LEU A 17 6.16 19.40 18.21
N THR A 18 5.84 18.22 17.70
CA THR A 18 6.77 17.08 17.74
C THR A 18 7.96 17.34 16.83
N ALA A 19 9.06 16.58 16.99
CA ALA A 19 10.23 16.64 16.11
C ALA A 19 9.90 16.39 14.60
N GLN A 20 8.74 15.83 14.33
CA GLN A 20 8.24 15.55 12.97
C GLN A 20 7.17 16.58 12.51
N GLY A 21 7.00 17.68 13.23
CA GLY A 21 6.07 18.76 12.87
C GLY A 21 4.60 18.53 13.21
N TYR A 22 4.25 17.48 13.99
CA TYR A 22 2.86 17.22 14.37
C TYR A 22 2.44 18.04 15.59
N ARG A 23 1.20 18.53 15.60
CA ARG A 23 0.59 19.24 16.72
C ARG A 23 0.46 18.33 17.93
N ARG A 24 0.68 18.89 19.11
CA ARG A 24 0.55 18.21 20.41
C ARG A 24 -0.69 18.69 21.14
N PHE A 25 -1.30 17.77 21.85
CA PHE A 25 -2.54 18.00 22.60
C PHE A 25 -2.42 17.45 24.02
N ARG A 26 -3.13 18.07 24.95
CA ARG A 26 -3.31 17.58 26.32
C ARG A 26 -4.78 17.52 26.66
N CYS A 27 -5.23 16.40 27.20
CA CYS A 27 -6.57 16.25 27.74
C CYS A 27 -6.64 16.90 29.13
N ARG A 28 -7.66 17.72 29.37
CA ARG A 28 -7.88 18.36 30.68
C ARG A 28 -8.44 17.38 31.71
N ASP A 29 -9.20 16.36 31.26
CA ASP A 29 -9.87 15.43 32.18
C ASP A 29 -8.95 14.32 32.66
N CYS A 30 -8.18 13.68 31.78
CA CYS A 30 -7.29 12.58 32.16
C CYS A 30 -5.80 12.93 32.16
N GLY A 31 -5.41 14.16 31.80
CA GLY A 31 -4.03 14.65 31.80
C GLY A 31 -3.17 14.04 30.67
N LYS A 32 -3.71 13.13 29.85
CA LYS A 32 -2.95 12.45 28.78
C LYS A 32 -2.47 13.42 27.71
N GLU A 33 -1.18 13.34 27.37
CA GLU A 33 -0.62 14.03 26.21
C GLU A 33 -0.62 13.09 25.00
N PHE A 34 -0.94 13.64 23.84
CA PHE A 34 -0.99 12.92 22.56
C PHE A 34 -0.77 13.90 21.40
N ASN A 35 -0.65 13.38 20.18
CA ASN A 35 -0.46 14.16 18.94
C ASN A 35 -1.43 13.70 17.85
N GLU A 36 -1.40 14.33 16.69
CA GLU A 36 -2.27 14.01 15.55
C GLU A 36 -2.17 12.55 15.07
N ARG A 37 -1.07 11.87 15.36
CA ARG A 37 -0.85 10.45 14.98
C ARG A 37 -1.30 9.46 16.03
N SER A 38 -1.55 9.95 17.25
CA SER A 38 -1.92 9.09 18.37
C SER A 38 -3.23 8.37 18.10
N GLY A 39 -3.26 7.06 18.37
CA GLY A 39 -4.39 6.19 18.03
C GLY A 39 -4.43 5.72 16.56
N GLY A 40 -3.62 6.29 15.66
CA GLY A 40 -3.53 5.88 14.27
C GLY A 40 -2.54 4.73 14.02
N GLN A 41 -2.62 4.13 12.83
CA GLN A 41 -1.77 3.00 12.42
C GLN A 41 -0.26 3.36 12.35
N LEU A 42 0.04 4.64 12.13
CA LEU A 42 1.41 5.15 12.08
C LEU A 42 1.84 5.80 13.40
N ASN A 43 1.08 5.57 14.48
CA ASN A 43 1.49 6.00 15.81
C ASN A 43 2.86 5.41 16.16
N ARG A 44 3.74 6.24 16.75
CA ARG A 44 5.13 5.91 17.11
C ARG A 44 6.05 5.56 15.93
N ALA A 45 5.61 5.74 14.67
CA ALA A 45 6.52 5.57 13.55
C ALA A 45 7.61 6.65 13.56
N GLN A 46 8.83 6.24 13.30
CA GLN A 46 10.01 7.11 13.32
C GLN A 46 9.98 8.21 12.24
N TYR A 47 9.34 7.91 11.11
CA TYR A 47 9.27 8.81 9.95
C TYR A 47 7.94 9.53 9.84
N PRO A 48 7.89 10.70 9.20
CA PRO A 48 6.64 11.39 8.91
C PRO A 48 5.65 10.53 8.10
N SER A 49 4.35 10.74 8.33
CA SER A 49 3.30 9.92 7.72
C SER A 49 3.22 10.06 6.21
N ASP A 50 3.53 11.24 5.67
CA ASP A 50 3.60 11.55 4.24
C ASP A 50 4.74 10.80 3.56
N VAL A 51 5.92 10.74 4.16
CA VAL A 51 7.06 9.94 3.67
C VAL A 51 6.68 8.46 3.63
N ILE A 52 6.11 7.92 4.72
CA ILE A 52 5.68 6.52 4.77
C ILE A 52 4.62 6.24 3.71
N ALA A 53 3.63 7.11 3.59
CA ALA A 53 2.57 6.97 2.59
C ALA A 53 3.12 7.01 1.15
N LEU A 54 4.07 7.90 0.88
CA LEU A 54 4.72 8.01 -0.43
C LEU A 54 5.51 6.74 -0.79
N VAL A 55 6.30 6.22 0.15
CA VAL A 55 7.07 4.97 -0.04
C VAL A 55 6.13 3.80 -0.36
N VAL A 56 5.06 3.64 0.42
CA VAL A 56 4.09 2.56 0.19
C VAL A 56 3.32 2.75 -1.11
N LEU A 57 2.95 3.99 -1.46
CA LEU A 57 2.32 4.30 -2.75
C LEU A 57 3.24 3.91 -3.92
N TRP A 58 4.51 4.25 -3.87
CA TRP A 58 5.48 3.91 -4.92
C TRP A 58 5.67 2.39 -5.01
N ARG A 59 5.75 1.71 -3.89
CA ARG A 59 5.79 0.24 -3.83
C ARG A 59 4.62 -0.38 -4.58
N LEU A 60 3.40 0.05 -4.28
CA LEU A 60 2.18 -0.52 -4.85
C LEU A 60 1.97 -0.07 -6.31
N ARG A 61 2.28 1.18 -6.64
CA ARG A 61 2.05 1.75 -7.97
C ARG A 61 3.05 1.28 -9.01
N TYR A 62 4.34 1.30 -8.66
CA TYR A 62 5.44 1.03 -9.59
C TYR A 62 6.06 -0.35 -9.40
N ARG A 63 5.60 -1.12 -8.43
CA ARG A 63 6.11 -2.46 -8.09
C ARG A 63 7.61 -2.49 -7.79
N LEU A 64 8.16 -1.40 -7.27
CA LEU A 64 9.56 -1.30 -6.87
C LEU A 64 9.88 -2.32 -5.78
N THR A 65 11.10 -2.84 -5.76
CA THR A 65 11.50 -3.73 -4.68
C THR A 65 11.66 -2.95 -3.37
N LEU A 66 11.66 -3.64 -2.24
CA LEU A 66 11.84 -3.00 -0.94
C LEU A 66 13.21 -2.36 -0.81
N ARG A 67 14.23 -2.93 -1.47
CA ARG A 67 15.60 -2.44 -1.49
C ARG A 67 15.73 -1.22 -2.38
N ASP A 68 15.18 -1.25 -3.59
CA ASP A 68 15.18 -0.09 -4.51
C ASP A 68 14.60 1.14 -3.82
N LEU A 69 13.50 0.97 -3.06
CA LEU A 69 12.90 2.06 -2.31
C LEU A 69 13.84 2.62 -1.23
N ALA A 70 14.50 1.74 -0.46
CA ALA A 70 15.46 2.18 0.54
C ALA A 70 16.62 2.97 -0.10
N GLU A 71 17.16 2.49 -1.23
CA GLU A 71 18.22 3.15 -1.97
C GLU A 71 17.79 4.50 -2.57
N MET A 72 16.60 4.56 -3.18
CA MET A 72 16.06 5.81 -3.77
C MET A 72 15.88 6.92 -2.72
N PHE A 73 15.48 6.57 -1.50
CA PHE A 73 15.32 7.55 -0.43
C PHE A 73 16.64 7.87 0.25
N LEU A 74 17.59 6.94 0.30
CA LEU A 74 18.94 7.19 0.80
C LEU A 74 19.63 8.32 0.03
N VAL A 75 19.52 8.35 -1.29
CA VAL A 75 20.06 9.43 -2.15
C VAL A 75 19.48 10.81 -1.78
N ARG A 76 18.29 10.84 -1.16
CA ARG A 76 17.63 12.06 -0.68
C ARG A 76 17.86 12.32 0.81
N GLY A 77 18.80 11.63 1.44
CA GLY A 77 19.12 11.77 2.87
C GLY A 77 18.09 11.16 3.82
N ILE A 78 17.13 10.39 3.32
CA ILE A 78 16.14 9.69 4.15
C ILE A 78 16.54 8.23 4.28
N VAL A 79 17.03 7.84 5.47
CA VAL A 79 17.63 6.52 5.71
C VAL A 79 16.66 5.62 6.43
N PHE A 80 16.18 4.56 5.76
CA PHE A 80 15.38 3.50 6.38
C PHE A 80 15.71 2.13 5.78
N SER A 81 15.45 1.06 6.53
CA SER A 81 15.70 -0.28 6.06
C SER A 81 14.56 -0.81 5.17
N HIS A 82 14.87 -1.79 4.33
CA HIS A 82 13.86 -2.48 3.53
C HIS A 82 12.81 -3.22 4.39
N GLU A 83 13.16 -3.62 5.61
CA GLU A 83 12.21 -4.19 6.57
C GLU A 83 11.20 -3.15 7.07
N ALA A 84 11.62 -1.91 7.28
CA ALA A 84 10.70 -0.81 7.61
C ALA A 84 9.65 -0.62 6.51
N VAL A 85 10.06 -0.69 5.23
CA VAL A 85 9.13 -0.61 4.10
C VAL A 85 8.13 -1.76 4.12
N ARG A 86 8.56 -2.97 4.43
CA ARG A 86 7.69 -4.15 4.57
C ARG A 86 6.65 -3.95 5.68
N GLU A 87 7.09 -3.44 6.82
CA GLU A 87 6.19 -3.15 7.95
C GLU A 87 5.17 -2.07 7.60
N TRP A 88 5.59 -1.00 6.93
CA TRP A 88 4.69 0.07 6.49
C TRP A 88 3.68 -0.41 5.45
N GLU A 89 4.13 -1.23 4.48
CA GLU A 89 3.23 -1.86 3.50
C GLU A 89 2.17 -2.71 4.22
N ALA A 90 2.56 -3.55 5.18
CA ALA A 90 1.65 -4.39 5.94
C ALA A 90 0.60 -3.58 6.73
N LYS A 91 0.98 -2.43 7.28
CA LYS A 91 0.08 -1.54 8.02
C LYS A 91 -0.86 -0.75 7.11
N LEU A 92 -0.36 -0.22 5.98
CA LEU A 92 -1.11 0.71 5.14
C LEU A 92 -1.89 0.04 4.02
N ALA A 93 -1.44 -1.09 3.47
CA ALA A 93 -2.11 -1.74 2.35
C ALA A 93 -3.58 -2.12 2.65
N PRO A 94 -3.94 -2.66 3.83
CA PRO A 94 -5.34 -2.94 4.17
C PRO A 94 -6.20 -1.67 4.22
N LEU A 95 -5.66 -0.57 4.76
CA LEU A 95 -6.36 0.72 4.84
C LEU A 95 -6.62 1.30 3.45
N LEU A 96 -5.59 1.29 2.59
CA LEU A 96 -5.71 1.73 1.20
C LEU A 96 -6.72 0.88 0.42
N ALA A 97 -6.69 -0.44 0.60
CA ALA A 97 -7.65 -1.35 -0.01
C ALA A 97 -9.09 -1.06 0.45
N GLY A 98 -9.29 -0.82 1.75
CA GLY A 98 -10.58 -0.44 2.32
C GLY A 98 -11.11 0.88 1.75
N GLU A 99 -10.25 1.88 1.66
CA GLU A 99 -10.57 3.20 1.11
C GLU A 99 -10.92 3.12 -0.39
N LEU A 100 -10.16 2.37 -1.16
CA LEU A 100 -10.44 2.14 -2.57
C LEU A 100 -11.78 1.44 -2.79
N ARG A 101 -12.11 0.44 -1.95
CA ARG A 101 -13.42 -0.22 -1.99
C ARG A 101 -14.55 0.74 -1.63
N ARG A 102 -14.35 1.59 -0.63
CA ARG A 102 -15.33 2.61 -0.22
C ARG A 102 -15.59 3.61 -1.34
N ARG A 103 -14.55 4.11 -2.01
CA ARG A 103 -14.66 5.05 -3.14
C ARG A 103 -15.35 4.46 -4.36
N ARG A 104 -15.33 3.14 -4.53
CA ARG A 104 -16.01 2.43 -5.62
C ARG A 104 -17.51 2.27 -5.38
N ARG A 105 -17.95 2.25 -4.11
CA ARG A 105 -19.38 2.18 -3.79
C ARG A 105 -20.12 3.36 -4.38
N GLY A 106 -21.21 3.08 -5.09
CA GLY A 106 -22.08 4.11 -5.67
C GLY A 106 -21.59 4.73 -6.99
N ARG A 107 -20.41 4.40 -7.50
CA ARG A 107 -19.95 4.86 -8.83
C ARG A 107 -20.55 4.08 -10.01
N GLY A 108 -21.39 3.10 -9.73
CA GLY A 108 -22.03 2.25 -10.72
C GLY A 108 -23.19 2.92 -11.48
N GLY A 109 -23.00 4.12 -12.03
CA GLY A 109 -23.93 4.70 -13.00
C GLY A 109 -24.15 3.77 -14.20
N ALA A 110 -24.98 4.15 -15.20
CA ALA A 110 -25.33 3.32 -16.36
C ALA A 110 -24.12 2.69 -17.09
N ARG A 111 -22.93 3.30 -16.99
CA ARG A 111 -21.68 2.82 -17.56
C ARG A 111 -21.02 1.70 -16.74
N GLY A 112 -21.21 1.67 -15.41
CA GLY A 112 -20.67 0.63 -14.51
C GLY A 112 -21.44 -0.69 -14.53
N ARG A 113 -22.48 -0.82 -15.35
CA ARG A 113 -23.33 -2.00 -15.44
C ARG A 113 -22.86 -3.06 -16.44
N HIS A 114 -21.78 -2.82 -17.17
CA HIS A 114 -21.18 -3.85 -18.04
C HIS A 114 -19.85 -4.27 -17.45
N TRP A 115 -19.77 -5.51 -17.01
CA TRP A 115 -18.55 -6.07 -16.43
C TRP A 115 -17.85 -6.99 -17.40
N HIS A 116 -16.54 -6.85 -17.49
CA HIS A 116 -15.63 -7.79 -18.14
C HIS A 116 -14.88 -8.53 -17.05
N VAL A 117 -15.01 -9.85 -17.06
CA VAL A 117 -14.44 -10.72 -16.02
C VAL A 117 -13.44 -11.65 -16.66
N ASP A 118 -12.27 -11.72 -16.05
CA ASP A 118 -11.17 -12.55 -16.47
C ASP A 118 -10.44 -13.11 -15.25
N GLU A 119 -9.79 -14.25 -15.39
CA GLU A 119 -8.92 -14.79 -14.36
C GLU A 119 -7.51 -15.00 -14.89
N THR A 120 -6.55 -14.71 -14.05
CA THR A 120 -5.13 -14.86 -14.33
C THR A 120 -4.49 -15.81 -13.32
N TYR A 121 -3.67 -16.73 -13.82
CA TYR A 121 -2.84 -17.58 -12.98
C TYR A 121 -1.71 -16.78 -12.36
N LEU A 122 -1.49 -16.98 -11.06
CA LEU A 122 -0.31 -16.46 -10.39
C LEU A 122 0.13 -17.37 -9.24
N LYS A 123 1.43 -17.37 -8.97
CA LYS A 123 2.00 -18.18 -7.90
C LYS A 123 2.15 -17.34 -6.64
N VAL A 124 1.46 -17.74 -5.57
CA VAL A 124 1.50 -17.08 -4.25
C VAL A 124 2.10 -18.04 -3.25
N ARG A 125 3.20 -17.68 -2.63
CA ARG A 125 3.90 -18.52 -1.63
C ARG A 125 4.12 -19.96 -2.09
N GLY A 126 4.50 -20.14 -3.37
CA GLY A 126 4.74 -21.45 -3.95
C GLY A 126 3.50 -22.19 -4.48
N ARG A 127 2.28 -21.74 -4.19
CA ARG A 127 1.02 -22.33 -4.66
C ARG A 127 0.45 -21.57 -5.84
N TRP A 128 -0.11 -22.29 -6.80
CA TRP A 128 -0.82 -21.71 -7.91
C TRP A 128 -2.22 -21.25 -7.46
N CYS A 129 -2.54 -20.01 -7.75
CA CYS A 129 -3.80 -19.38 -7.43
C CYS A 129 -4.40 -18.70 -8.66
N TYR A 130 -5.70 -18.45 -8.61
CA TYR A 130 -6.45 -17.72 -9.63
C TYR A 130 -6.79 -16.33 -9.10
N LEU A 131 -6.36 -15.30 -9.80
CA LEU A 131 -6.77 -13.93 -9.54
C LEU A 131 -7.96 -13.61 -10.43
N TYR A 132 -9.16 -13.66 -9.88
CA TYR A 132 -10.36 -13.15 -10.52
C TYR A 132 -10.32 -11.63 -10.54
N ARG A 133 -10.70 -11.05 -11.65
CA ARG A 133 -10.72 -9.61 -11.83
C ARG A 133 -11.91 -9.20 -12.70
N ALA A 134 -12.64 -8.18 -12.27
CA ALA A 134 -13.67 -7.53 -13.08
C ALA A 134 -13.33 -6.08 -13.31
N ILE A 135 -13.55 -5.62 -14.53
CA ILE A 135 -13.52 -4.21 -14.90
C ILE A 135 -14.85 -3.82 -15.52
N ASP A 136 -15.18 -2.55 -15.43
CA ASP A 136 -16.34 -2.01 -16.12
C ASP A 136 -16.02 -1.62 -17.58
N ARG A 137 -17.01 -1.06 -18.27
CA ARG A 137 -16.86 -0.60 -19.65
C ARG A 137 -15.81 0.51 -19.84
N ASN A 138 -15.51 1.28 -18.80
CA ASN A 138 -14.53 2.36 -18.84
C ASN A 138 -13.10 1.85 -18.54
N GLY A 139 -12.94 0.57 -18.21
CA GLY A 139 -11.68 0.02 -17.72
C GLY A 139 -11.45 0.20 -16.23
N ASP A 140 -12.41 0.78 -15.50
CA ASP A 140 -12.31 0.92 -14.06
C ASP A 140 -12.46 -0.44 -13.36
N LEU A 141 -11.62 -0.66 -12.36
CA LEU A 141 -11.64 -1.92 -11.62
C LEU A 141 -12.91 -2.01 -10.76
N VAL A 142 -13.73 -3.02 -11.03
CA VAL A 142 -14.93 -3.36 -10.24
C VAL A 142 -14.52 -4.07 -8.96
N ASP A 143 -13.83 -5.20 -9.06
CA ASP A 143 -13.33 -5.97 -7.91
C ASP A 143 -12.23 -6.95 -8.32
N THR A 144 -11.49 -7.44 -7.31
CA THR A 144 -10.49 -8.52 -7.46
C THR A 144 -10.61 -9.50 -6.31
N MET A 145 -10.44 -10.78 -6.60
CA MET A 145 -10.42 -11.84 -5.60
C MET A 145 -9.38 -12.89 -5.94
N LEU A 146 -8.59 -13.29 -4.95
CA LEU A 146 -7.66 -14.41 -5.08
C LEU A 146 -8.34 -15.69 -4.58
N SER A 147 -8.23 -16.78 -5.35
CA SER A 147 -8.75 -18.11 -4.98
C SER A 147 -7.73 -19.19 -5.33
N GLU A 148 -7.66 -20.23 -4.52
CA GLU A 148 -6.89 -21.44 -4.83
C GLU A 148 -7.61 -22.33 -5.85
N HIS A 149 -8.91 -22.10 -6.07
CA HIS A 149 -9.76 -22.90 -6.94
C HIS A 149 -10.35 -22.09 -8.10
N ARG A 150 -10.52 -22.76 -9.24
CA ARG A 150 -11.22 -22.24 -10.42
C ARG A 150 -12.50 -23.05 -10.64
N ASP A 151 -13.43 -22.89 -9.72
CA ASP A 151 -14.69 -23.63 -9.70
C ASP A 151 -15.91 -22.71 -9.62
N MET A 152 -17.08 -23.29 -9.56
CA MET A 152 -18.33 -22.55 -9.45
C MET A 152 -18.44 -21.81 -8.09
N ALA A 153 -17.91 -22.38 -7.01
CA ALA A 153 -17.96 -21.77 -5.69
C ALA A 153 -17.10 -20.51 -5.64
N ALA A 154 -15.89 -20.57 -6.21
CA ALA A 154 -14.99 -19.41 -6.34
C ALA A 154 -15.62 -18.33 -7.22
N ALA A 155 -16.20 -18.68 -8.38
CA ALA A 155 -16.90 -17.73 -9.25
C ALA A 155 -18.09 -17.07 -8.53
N GLN A 156 -18.89 -17.81 -7.77
CA GLN A 156 -19.97 -17.25 -6.96
C GLN A 156 -19.47 -16.31 -5.87
N ALA A 157 -18.40 -16.70 -5.16
CA ALA A 157 -17.78 -15.87 -4.13
C ALA A 157 -17.28 -14.55 -4.72
N PHE A 158 -16.64 -14.62 -5.91
CA PHE A 158 -16.20 -13.44 -6.63
C PHE A 158 -17.36 -12.50 -7.00
N PHE A 159 -18.43 -13.00 -7.60
CA PHE A 159 -19.58 -12.16 -7.97
C PHE A 159 -20.31 -11.57 -6.74
N ARG A 160 -20.37 -12.29 -5.62
CA ARG A 160 -20.89 -11.73 -4.36
C ARG A 160 -20.01 -10.57 -3.87
N SER A 161 -18.70 -10.76 -3.90
CA SER A 161 -17.74 -9.72 -3.53
C SER A 161 -17.86 -8.49 -4.43
N ALA A 162 -17.88 -8.67 -5.74
CA ALA A 162 -18.01 -7.59 -6.73
C ALA A 162 -19.33 -6.81 -6.56
N LYS A 163 -20.45 -7.51 -6.34
CA LYS A 163 -21.74 -6.89 -6.06
C LYS A 163 -21.72 -6.11 -4.74
N ALA A 164 -21.12 -6.66 -3.69
CA ALA A 164 -21.00 -5.98 -2.40
C ALA A 164 -20.07 -4.76 -2.47
N ALA A 165 -18.97 -4.85 -3.24
CA ALA A 165 -18.01 -3.77 -3.39
C ALA A 165 -18.60 -2.56 -4.14
N THR A 166 -19.42 -2.79 -5.17
CA THR A 166 -20.01 -1.73 -6.00
C THR A 166 -21.40 -1.31 -5.56
N GLY A 167 -22.15 -2.19 -4.88
CA GLY A 167 -23.57 -1.99 -4.59
C GLY A 167 -24.47 -2.12 -5.83
N VAL A 168 -23.93 -2.55 -6.99
CA VAL A 168 -24.64 -2.58 -8.28
C VAL A 168 -24.71 -3.99 -8.82
N THR A 169 -25.85 -4.35 -9.40
CA THR A 169 -25.99 -5.55 -10.23
C THR A 169 -25.78 -5.16 -11.68
N PRO A 170 -24.85 -5.80 -12.42
CA PRO A 170 -24.62 -5.46 -13.81
C PRO A 170 -25.78 -5.90 -14.72
N ASP A 171 -25.96 -5.21 -15.84
CA ASP A 171 -26.90 -5.64 -16.89
C ASP A 171 -26.26 -6.72 -17.78
N ARG A 172 -24.92 -6.68 -17.90
CA ARG A 172 -24.13 -7.59 -18.74
C ARG A 172 -22.83 -7.98 -18.09
N VAL A 173 -22.49 -9.26 -18.21
CA VAL A 173 -21.18 -9.80 -17.84
C VAL A 173 -20.57 -10.50 -19.04
N THR A 174 -19.34 -10.14 -19.40
CA THR A 174 -18.56 -10.79 -20.46
C THR A 174 -17.42 -11.57 -19.83
N THR A 175 -17.25 -12.84 -20.20
CA THR A 175 -16.20 -13.73 -19.68
C THR A 175 -15.50 -14.48 -20.83
N ASP A 176 -14.44 -15.24 -20.52
CA ASP A 176 -13.74 -16.14 -21.46
C ASP A 176 -14.54 -17.40 -21.85
N GLY A 177 -15.70 -17.62 -21.23
CA GLY A 177 -16.56 -18.77 -21.53
C GLY A 177 -16.32 -19.99 -20.66
N HIS A 178 -15.52 -19.91 -19.59
CA HIS A 178 -15.35 -21.02 -18.65
C HIS A 178 -16.70 -21.47 -18.07
N GLY A 179 -16.91 -22.81 -17.98
CA GLY A 179 -18.19 -23.43 -17.64
C GLY A 179 -18.77 -23.08 -16.28
N SER A 180 -17.98 -22.57 -15.34
CA SER A 180 -18.44 -22.14 -14.01
C SER A 180 -19.25 -20.83 -14.06
N TYR A 181 -18.99 -19.93 -15.01
CA TYR A 181 -19.58 -18.59 -15.04
C TYR A 181 -21.09 -18.56 -15.28
N PRO A 182 -21.69 -19.29 -16.25
CA PRO A 182 -23.11 -19.17 -16.54
C PRO A 182 -23.99 -19.45 -15.31
N ARG A 183 -23.65 -20.49 -14.57
CA ARG A 183 -24.40 -20.88 -13.35
C ARG A 183 -24.14 -19.92 -12.18
N ALA A 184 -22.89 -19.48 -12.00
CA ALA A 184 -22.51 -18.53 -10.95
C ALA A 184 -23.19 -17.16 -11.15
N ILE A 185 -23.23 -16.65 -12.39
CA ILE A 185 -23.91 -15.40 -12.75
C ILE A 185 -25.40 -15.48 -12.43
N ARG A 186 -26.07 -16.54 -12.89
CA ARG A 186 -27.50 -16.75 -12.63
C ARG A 186 -27.81 -16.83 -11.13
N ALA A 187 -26.97 -17.53 -10.36
CA ALA A 187 -27.19 -17.74 -8.95
C ALA A 187 -26.97 -16.47 -8.11
N VAL A 188 -26.00 -15.62 -8.45
CA VAL A 188 -25.59 -14.48 -7.63
C VAL A 188 -26.15 -13.15 -8.15
N LEU A 189 -26.09 -12.94 -9.45
CA LEU A 189 -26.49 -11.69 -10.09
C LEU A 189 -27.94 -11.72 -10.61
N GLY A 190 -28.49 -12.93 -10.82
CA GLY A 190 -29.88 -13.14 -11.25
C GLY A 190 -30.03 -13.43 -12.74
N ARG A 191 -31.24 -13.86 -13.13
CA ARG A 191 -31.57 -14.28 -14.51
C ARG A 191 -31.65 -13.13 -15.52
N ARG A 192 -31.78 -11.89 -15.05
CA ARG A 192 -31.88 -10.71 -15.93
C ARG A 192 -30.53 -10.28 -16.50
N VAL A 193 -29.43 -10.73 -15.92
CA VAL A 193 -28.07 -10.37 -16.35
C VAL A 193 -27.70 -11.13 -17.61
N VAL A 194 -27.37 -10.40 -18.65
CA VAL A 194 -26.96 -10.99 -19.93
C VAL A 194 -25.52 -11.46 -19.82
N HIS A 195 -25.31 -12.77 -19.94
CA HIS A 195 -23.95 -13.34 -20.05
C HIS A 195 -23.52 -13.41 -21.52
N ARG A 196 -22.32 -12.89 -21.80
CA ARG A 196 -21.64 -13.00 -23.10
C ARG A 196 -20.32 -13.71 -22.93
N THR A 197 -19.98 -14.54 -23.87
CA THR A 197 -18.65 -15.16 -23.99
C THR A 197 -17.91 -14.50 -25.12
N ASN A 198 -16.64 -14.18 -24.92
CA ASN A 198 -15.78 -13.62 -25.95
C ASN A 198 -14.45 -14.38 -25.97
N ALA A 199 -14.37 -15.40 -26.83
CA ALA A 199 -13.24 -16.33 -26.86
C ALA A 199 -11.89 -15.73 -27.31
N TYR A 200 -11.86 -14.53 -27.94
CA TYR A 200 -10.65 -14.04 -28.61
C TYR A 200 -10.34 -12.55 -28.46
N LYS A 201 -11.06 -11.81 -27.63
CA LYS A 201 -10.81 -10.36 -27.44
C LYS A 201 -10.67 -9.99 -25.96
N ASN A 202 -9.82 -10.70 -25.26
CA ASN A 202 -9.22 -10.16 -24.03
C ASN A 202 -8.14 -9.13 -24.41
N VAL A 203 -8.45 -8.25 -25.37
CA VAL A 203 -7.76 -6.98 -25.46
C VAL A 203 -8.26 -6.20 -24.26
N TRP A 204 -7.57 -6.34 -23.17
CA TRP A 204 -7.63 -5.41 -22.07
C TRP A 204 -7.49 -4.01 -22.68
N PRO A 205 -8.52 -3.15 -22.63
CA PRO A 205 -8.31 -1.78 -23.04
C PRO A 205 -7.13 -1.27 -22.21
N ALA A 206 -6.08 -0.85 -22.89
CA ALA A 206 -5.03 -0.10 -22.24
C ALA A 206 -5.74 0.92 -21.36
N PRO A 207 -5.32 1.11 -20.09
CA PRO A 207 -5.91 2.15 -19.26
C PRO A 207 -5.87 3.40 -20.13
N SER A 208 -7.05 3.92 -20.48
CA SER A 208 -7.14 5.21 -21.11
C SER A 208 -6.36 6.10 -20.18
N ALA A 209 -5.27 6.66 -20.69
CA ALA A 209 -4.56 7.71 -20.02
C ALA A 209 -5.57 8.85 -19.88
N SER A 210 -6.40 8.77 -18.86
CA SER A 210 -7.00 9.95 -18.27
C SER A 210 -5.81 10.69 -17.69
N THR A 211 -5.18 11.43 -18.55
CA THR A 211 -4.34 12.56 -18.22
C THR A 211 -5.24 13.47 -17.38
N SER A 212 -5.36 13.17 -16.09
CA SER A 212 -5.60 14.22 -15.14
C SER A 212 -4.35 15.06 -15.23
N THR A 213 -4.44 16.10 -16.05
CA THR A 213 -3.54 17.22 -16.02
C THR A 213 -3.51 17.68 -14.57
N ILE A 214 -2.53 17.19 -13.83
CA ILE A 214 -2.07 17.84 -12.62
C ILE A 214 -1.49 19.12 -13.18
N GLN A 215 -2.29 20.19 -13.20
CA GLN A 215 -1.77 21.54 -13.27
C GLN A 215 -0.76 21.60 -12.14
N SER A 216 0.50 21.59 -12.52
CA SER A 216 1.62 21.88 -11.66
C SER A 216 1.48 23.35 -11.27
N ASP A 217 0.81 23.58 -10.15
CA ASP A 217 0.99 24.80 -9.40
C ASP A 217 2.46 24.77 -8.94
N GLN A 218 3.30 25.49 -9.68
CA GLN A 218 4.71 25.67 -9.41
C GLN A 218 4.88 26.65 -8.24
N SER A 219 4.48 26.23 -7.06
CA SER A 219 4.98 26.79 -5.81
C SER A 219 5.87 25.75 -5.15
N THR A 220 7.12 25.72 -5.61
CA THR A 220 8.22 25.03 -4.93
C THR A 220 8.35 25.59 -3.52
N PRO A 221 8.22 24.79 -2.47
CA PRO A 221 8.67 25.21 -1.15
C PRO A 221 10.20 25.24 -1.21
N THR A 222 10.75 26.45 -1.17
CA THR A 222 12.19 26.72 -1.00
C THR A 222 12.56 26.28 0.41
N TYR A 223 13.18 25.14 0.55
CA TYR A 223 13.90 24.81 1.78
C TYR A 223 15.18 25.65 1.82
N PRO A 224 15.48 26.35 2.90
CA PRO A 224 16.74 27.09 3.02
C PRO A 224 17.88 26.08 3.09
N VAL A 225 18.65 25.99 2.04
CA VAL A 225 20.00 25.40 2.06
C VAL A 225 20.87 26.36 2.83
N SER A 226 21.22 26.03 4.06
CA SER A 226 22.27 26.73 4.80
C SER A 226 23.58 26.56 4.02
N GLY A 227 24.00 27.64 3.39
CA GLY A 227 25.25 27.72 2.68
C GLY A 227 26.41 27.44 3.63
N HIS A 228 27.19 26.43 3.30
CA HIS A 228 28.56 26.29 3.78
C HIS A 228 29.45 26.70 2.62
N ASP A 229 30.12 27.84 2.80
CA ASP A 229 31.10 28.44 1.90
C ASP A 229 32.40 27.60 1.97
N PRO A 230 32.99 27.16 0.87
CA PRO A 230 34.30 26.51 0.91
C PRO A 230 35.38 27.57 0.73
N GLY A 231 35.81 28.14 1.84
CA GLY A 231 36.99 28.99 1.91
C GLY A 231 38.23 28.18 2.29
N GLN A 232 39.12 28.07 1.36
CA GLN A 232 40.59 28.06 1.39
C GLN A 232 41.34 27.52 2.62
N ASP A 233 42.36 26.72 2.26
CA ASP A 233 43.71 26.60 2.84
C ASP A 233 44.01 25.35 3.70
N GLY A 234 45.07 24.64 3.23
CA GLY A 234 46.03 24.02 4.09
C GLY A 234 46.15 22.49 4.06
N ASP A 235 46.88 21.96 3.07
CA ASP A 235 47.65 20.71 3.25
C ASP A 235 48.67 20.90 4.40
N PRO A 236 48.75 19.98 5.35
CA PRO A 236 49.88 19.07 5.33
C PRO A 236 49.64 17.67 5.89
N ARG A 237 50.07 16.66 5.10
CA ARG A 237 50.79 15.43 5.54
C ARG A 237 50.54 14.89 6.94
N VAL A 238 49.87 13.77 7.01
CA VAL A 238 49.97 12.86 8.16
C VAL A 238 50.22 11.43 7.66
N PRO A 239 51.21 10.71 8.25
CA PRO A 239 51.77 9.50 7.69
C PRO A 239 50.96 8.23 7.97
N VAL A 240 51.03 7.32 7.01
CA VAL A 240 50.63 5.92 7.12
C VAL A 240 51.36 5.26 8.27
N ARG A 241 50.62 4.68 9.20
CA ARG A 241 51.17 3.72 10.15
C ARG A 241 50.59 2.32 9.86
N ASP A 242 51.42 1.51 9.25
CA ASP A 242 51.38 0.08 9.30
C ASP A 242 51.45 -0.42 10.76
N GLY A 243 50.58 -1.32 11.12
CA GLY A 243 50.57 -1.98 12.42
C GLY A 243 50.03 -3.40 12.31
N ALA A 244 50.92 -4.28 11.86
CA ALA A 244 50.68 -5.72 11.80
C ALA A 244 50.72 -6.37 13.20
N ARG A 245 49.97 -7.47 13.28
CA ARG A 245 50.17 -8.65 14.20
C ARG A 245 49.64 -8.51 15.64
N ARG A 246 48.74 -9.41 16.03
CA ARG A 246 49.08 -10.68 16.69
C ARG A 246 47.82 -11.54 16.88
N ARG A 247 47.93 -12.77 16.41
CA ARG A 247 47.06 -13.90 16.73
C ARG A 247 47.42 -14.41 18.14
N GLY A 248 46.41 -14.69 18.97
CA GLY A 248 46.55 -15.44 20.23
C GLY A 248 45.54 -16.59 20.26
N PRO A 249 45.87 -17.74 20.88
CA PRO A 249 45.19 -19.00 20.59
C PRO A 249 43.94 -19.23 21.44
N CYS A 250 42.99 -19.89 20.79
CA CYS A 250 41.78 -20.45 21.37
C CYS A 250 42.11 -21.56 22.39
N ARG A 251 41.69 -21.38 23.65
CA ARG A 251 41.65 -22.46 24.64
C ARG A 251 40.26 -23.09 24.65
N ARG A 252 40.25 -24.39 24.32
CA ARG A 252 39.15 -25.32 24.54
C ARG A 252 38.91 -25.48 26.04
N THR A 253 37.70 -25.38 26.52
CA THR A 253 37.22 -26.06 27.70
C THR A 253 35.85 -26.67 27.41
N ARG A 254 35.83 -27.99 27.63
CA ARG A 254 34.67 -28.88 27.62
C ARG A 254 33.56 -28.36 28.55
N CYS A 255 32.31 -28.51 28.10
CA CYS A 255 31.20 -28.74 29.03
C CYS A 255 30.41 -29.96 28.57
N GLU A 256 30.36 -30.91 29.49
CA GLU A 256 29.70 -32.20 29.41
C GLU A 256 28.18 -32.04 29.44
N CYS A 257 27.51 -32.84 28.61
CA CYS A 257 26.11 -33.17 28.75
C CYS A 257 25.91 -34.28 29.77
N ARG A 258 24.92 -34.17 30.65
CA ARG A 258 24.17 -35.29 31.24
C ARG A 258 23.02 -34.81 32.10
N PRO A 259 22.02 -35.67 32.28
CA PRO A 259 21.20 -36.49 31.37
C PRO A 259 19.76 -35.97 31.24
#